data_eb9c8db05ae29802f719acf034a502f8
#
_entry.id   eb9c8db05ae29802f719acf034a502f8
#
_cell.length_a   1.000
_cell.length_b   1.000
_cell.length_c   1.000
_cell.angle_alpha   90.00
_cell.angle_beta   90.00
_cell.angle_gamma   90.00
#
_symmetry.space_group_name_H-M   'P 1'
#
loop_
_entity.id
_entity.type
_entity.pdbx_description
1 polymer ?
#
loop_
_entity_poly.entity_id
_entity_poly.type
_entity_poly.pdbx_seq_one_letter_code
_entity_poly.pdbx_strand_id
1 'polypeptide(L)'
;MAYRTPTGRRYYTHTQYLQYMGDSIPQINDSDNEKVYIYGRVSSRNQKDDLENQLDFLRQYANAKGMIVEECISDIGSGLNYNRKNWNKLIDMAVERKVDKIIIAHKDRFIRFGYEWFERFLNKNGVQIIVVNNEKLSPQEELIQDLISIIHVFSCRIYGLRKYKSKIKEDKELC
;
A
#
# COMPACT_ATOMS: atom_id res chain seq x y z
N MET A 1 -11.54 -3.77 -41.57
CA MET A 1 -10.87 -4.31 -42.75
C MET A 1 -10.74 -5.82 -42.61
N ALA A 2 -11.08 -6.60 -43.63
CA ALA A 2 -10.88 -8.04 -43.58
C ALA A 2 -9.45 -8.41 -44.01
N TYR A 3 -8.86 -9.35 -43.26
CA TYR A 3 -7.54 -9.89 -43.61
C TYR A 3 -7.69 -10.98 -44.68
N ARG A 4 -6.70 -11.18 -45.53
CA ARG A 4 -6.67 -12.26 -46.50
C ARG A 4 -5.48 -13.18 -46.28
N THR A 5 -5.69 -14.46 -46.39
CA THR A 5 -4.61 -15.45 -46.45
C THR A 5 -3.87 -15.36 -47.79
N PRO A 6 -2.64 -15.89 -47.90
CA PRO A 6 -1.94 -15.99 -49.21
C PRO A 6 -2.76 -16.74 -50.27
N THR A 7 -3.69 -17.59 -49.87
CA THR A 7 -4.62 -18.33 -50.72
C THR A 7 -5.90 -17.54 -51.07
N GLY A 8 -6.00 -16.27 -50.70
CA GLY A 8 -7.11 -15.37 -51.02
C GLY A 8 -8.36 -15.52 -50.11
N ARG A 9 -8.38 -16.44 -49.14
CA ARG A 9 -9.50 -16.57 -48.18
C ARG A 9 -9.55 -15.38 -47.24
N ARG A 10 -10.76 -14.87 -46.97
CA ARG A 10 -10.98 -13.80 -45.99
C ARG A 10 -11.10 -14.42 -44.60
N TYR A 11 -10.49 -13.83 -43.62
CA TYR A 11 -10.72 -14.13 -42.21
C TYR A 11 -10.99 -12.83 -41.44
N TYR A 12 -11.73 -12.97 -40.39
CA TYR A 12 -12.16 -11.90 -39.52
C TYR A 12 -11.64 -12.19 -38.11
N THR A 13 -11.24 -11.15 -37.39
CA THR A 13 -10.95 -11.29 -35.97
C THR A 13 -12.25 -11.55 -35.21
N HIS A 14 -12.16 -12.15 -34.01
CA HIS A 14 -13.31 -12.39 -33.14
C HIS A 14 -14.07 -11.09 -32.86
N THR A 15 -13.35 -9.97 -32.66
CA THR A 15 -13.92 -8.64 -32.48
C THR A 15 -14.75 -8.17 -33.68
N GLN A 16 -14.27 -8.40 -34.90
CA GLN A 16 -15.02 -8.07 -36.12
C GLN A 16 -16.25 -8.95 -36.31
N TYR A 17 -16.18 -10.19 -35.86
CA TYR A 17 -17.35 -11.11 -35.87
C TYR A 17 -18.42 -10.62 -34.89
N LEU A 18 -18.08 -10.29 -33.65
CA LEU A 18 -19.01 -9.76 -32.65
C LEU A 18 -19.63 -8.43 -33.13
N GLN A 19 -18.84 -7.53 -33.72
CA GLN A 19 -19.34 -6.27 -34.27
C GLN A 19 -20.38 -6.52 -35.42
N TYR A 20 -20.15 -7.51 -36.24
CA TYR A 20 -21.07 -7.88 -37.31
C TYR A 20 -22.38 -8.53 -36.80
N MET A 21 -22.30 -9.32 -35.74
CA MET A 21 -23.47 -9.96 -35.11
C MET A 21 -24.31 -8.97 -34.29
N GLY A 22 -23.87 -7.71 -34.13
CA GLY A 22 -24.58 -6.72 -33.31
C GLY A 22 -24.43 -6.96 -31.80
N ASP A 23 -23.63 -7.94 -31.41
CA ASP A 23 -23.26 -8.11 -30.01
C ASP A 23 -22.40 -6.93 -29.58
N SER A 24 -22.71 -6.41 -28.40
CA SER A 24 -21.86 -5.39 -27.78
C SER A 24 -20.44 -5.95 -27.71
N ILE A 25 -19.50 -5.30 -28.43
CA ILE A 25 -18.08 -5.62 -28.25
C ILE A 25 -17.89 -5.59 -26.73
N PRO A 26 -17.42 -6.67 -26.10
CA PRO A 26 -17.04 -6.58 -24.71
C PRO A 26 -16.09 -5.38 -24.67
N GLN A 27 -16.49 -4.31 -24.01
CA GLN A 27 -15.57 -3.22 -23.72
C GLN A 27 -14.43 -3.96 -23.04
N ILE A 28 -13.28 -4.08 -23.72
CA ILE A 28 -12.04 -4.41 -23.03
C ILE A 28 -11.98 -3.28 -22.02
N ASN A 29 -12.50 -3.58 -20.82
CA ASN A 29 -12.40 -2.64 -19.73
C ASN A 29 -10.93 -2.32 -19.64
N ASP A 30 -10.56 -1.07 -19.49
CA ASP A 30 -9.18 -0.62 -19.25
C ASP A 30 -8.55 -1.30 -18.01
N SER A 31 -9.24 -2.29 -17.41
CA SER A 31 -8.74 -3.20 -16.38
C SER A 31 -7.53 -4.03 -16.85
N ASP A 32 -7.32 -4.21 -18.15
CA ASP A 32 -6.13 -4.91 -18.66
C ASP A 32 -4.84 -4.08 -18.52
N ASN A 33 -4.94 -2.84 -18.08
CA ASN A 33 -3.80 -1.93 -17.89
C ASN A 33 -3.79 -1.28 -16.50
N GLU A 34 -4.56 -1.81 -15.53
CA GLU A 34 -4.54 -1.33 -14.16
C GLU A 34 -3.15 -1.58 -13.52
N LYS A 35 -2.54 -0.53 -13.03
CA LYS A 35 -1.24 -0.58 -12.35
C LYS A 35 -1.42 -0.98 -10.90
N VAL A 36 -1.26 -2.27 -10.64
CA VAL A 36 -1.46 -2.88 -9.33
C VAL A 36 -0.12 -3.06 -8.62
N TYR A 37 -0.02 -2.55 -7.41
CA TYR A 37 1.16 -2.67 -6.55
C TYR A 37 0.82 -3.44 -5.29
N ILE A 38 1.78 -4.24 -4.82
CA ILE A 38 1.70 -4.90 -3.53
C ILE A 38 2.60 -4.14 -2.56
N TYR A 39 2.10 -3.89 -1.34
CA TYR A 39 2.92 -3.32 -0.28
C TYR A 39 2.92 -4.21 0.94
N GLY A 40 4.14 -4.54 1.42
CA GLY A 40 4.39 -5.31 2.63
C GLY A 40 5.31 -4.58 3.61
N ARG A 41 5.15 -4.85 4.90
CA ARG A 41 5.98 -4.26 5.95
C ARG A 41 6.17 -5.19 7.13
N VAL A 42 7.38 -5.15 7.70
CA VAL A 42 7.69 -5.73 9.00
C VAL A 42 8.43 -4.69 9.84
N SER A 43 8.39 -4.81 11.16
CA SER A 43 9.02 -3.83 12.07
C SER A 43 10.53 -3.99 12.19
N SER A 44 11.04 -5.22 12.07
CA SER A 44 12.44 -5.54 12.27
C SER A 44 13.04 -6.42 11.18
N ARG A 45 14.38 -6.42 11.11
CA ARG A 45 15.11 -7.26 10.14
C ARG A 45 15.01 -8.75 10.42
N ASN A 46 14.72 -9.14 11.65
CA ASN A 46 14.56 -10.53 12.04
C ASN A 46 13.27 -11.16 11.49
N GLN A 47 12.35 -10.33 11.00
CA GLN A 47 11.06 -10.73 10.42
C GLN A 47 11.09 -10.78 8.88
N LYS A 48 12.26 -11.02 8.28
CA LYS A 48 12.36 -11.08 6.80
C LYS A 48 11.52 -12.21 6.22
N ASP A 49 11.53 -13.36 6.86
CA ASP A 49 10.75 -14.52 6.40
C ASP A 49 9.24 -14.23 6.46
N ASP A 50 8.80 -13.49 7.49
CA ASP A 50 7.41 -13.03 7.60
C ASP A 50 7.06 -12.04 6.50
N LEU A 51 8.02 -11.19 6.11
CA LEU A 51 7.83 -10.24 5.00
C LEU A 51 7.69 -10.98 3.67
N GLU A 52 8.54 -11.97 3.40
CA GLU A 52 8.46 -12.79 2.20
C GLU A 52 7.15 -13.56 2.14
N ASN A 53 6.76 -14.22 3.22
CA ASN A 53 5.48 -14.92 3.34
C ASN A 53 4.29 -13.96 3.10
N GLN A 54 4.37 -12.72 3.61
CA GLN A 54 3.36 -11.70 3.40
C GLN A 54 3.25 -11.31 1.92
N LEU A 55 4.36 -11.08 1.25
CA LEU A 55 4.39 -10.72 -0.17
C LEU A 55 3.90 -11.87 -1.06
N ASP A 56 4.30 -13.09 -0.77
CA ASP A 56 3.87 -14.27 -1.52
C ASP A 56 2.37 -14.53 -1.37
N PHE A 57 1.84 -14.37 -0.17
CA PHE A 57 0.41 -14.44 0.07
C PHE A 57 -0.37 -13.41 -0.76
N LEU A 58 0.12 -12.16 -0.80
CA LEU A 58 -0.51 -11.09 -1.57
C LEU A 58 -0.40 -11.31 -3.08
N ARG A 59 0.72 -11.88 -3.57
CA ARG A 59 0.85 -12.29 -4.98
C ARG A 59 -0.14 -13.37 -5.35
N GLN A 60 -0.30 -14.39 -4.49
CA GLN A 60 -1.28 -15.46 -4.71
C GLN A 60 -2.71 -14.90 -4.74
N TYR A 61 -3.03 -13.98 -3.86
CA TYR A 61 -4.31 -13.29 -3.86
C TYR A 61 -4.55 -12.51 -5.16
N ALA A 62 -3.57 -11.71 -5.60
CA ALA A 62 -3.66 -10.94 -6.83
C ALA A 62 -3.86 -11.86 -8.04
N ASN A 63 -3.07 -12.95 -8.15
CA ASN A 63 -3.19 -13.94 -9.21
C ASN A 63 -4.56 -14.61 -9.22
N ALA A 64 -5.08 -14.99 -8.05
CA ALA A 64 -6.42 -15.60 -7.92
C ALA A 64 -7.55 -14.63 -8.34
N LYS A 65 -7.31 -13.33 -8.29
CA LYS A 65 -8.23 -12.28 -8.75
C LYS A 65 -7.98 -11.84 -10.20
N GLY A 66 -7.02 -12.47 -10.90
CA GLY A 66 -6.66 -12.11 -12.28
C GLY A 66 -5.97 -10.74 -12.40
N MET A 67 -5.40 -10.22 -11.32
CA MET A 67 -4.70 -8.94 -11.31
C MET A 67 -3.23 -9.14 -11.71
N ILE A 68 -2.73 -8.30 -12.60
CA ILE A 68 -1.31 -8.26 -12.97
C ILE A 68 -0.60 -7.29 -12.04
N VAL A 69 0.35 -7.79 -11.26
CA VAL A 69 1.13 -7.00 -10.30
C VAL A 69 2.35 -6.40 -10.99
N GLU A 70 2.46 -5.08 -10.98
CA GLU A 70 3.62 -4.36 -11.54
C GLU A 70 4.87 -4.52 -10.68
N GLU A 71 4.74 -4.23 -9.38
CA GLU A 71 5.87 -4.30 -8.45
C GLU A 71 5.39 -4.67 -7.04
N CYS A 72 6.22 -5.44 -6.32
CA CYS A 72 6.06 -5.67 -4.88
C CYS A 72 7.01 -4.75 -4.12
N ILE A 73 6.46 -3.83 -3.39
CA ILE A 73 7.18 -2.82 -2.62
C ILE A 73 7.15 -3.20 -1.14
N SER A 74 8.27 -3.05 -0.45
CA SER A 74 8.34 -3.40 0.97
C SER A 74 9.28 -2.49 1.76
N ASP A 75 9.01 -2.37 3.06
CA ASP A 75 9.85 -1.66 4.01
C ASP A 75 10.08 -2.49 5.28
N ILE A 76 11.23 -2.29 5.91
CA ILE A 76 11.52 -2.76 7.26
C ILE A 76 11.56 -1.53 8.18
N GLY A 77 10.58 -1.41 9.05
CA GLY A 77 10.44 -0.29 9.99
C GLY A 77 9.08 -0.25 10.66
N SER A 78 8.97 0.48 11.77
CA SER A 78 7.72 0.63 12.51
C SER A 78 6.61 1.26 11.65
N GLY A 79 5.36 0.85 11.90
CA GLY A 79 4.18 1.46 11.31
C GLY A 79 3.96 2.93 11.71
N LEU A 80 4.66 3.39 12.77
CA LEU A 80 4.70 4.79 13.20
C LEU A 80 5.68 5.65 12.39
N ASN A 81 6.59 5.01 11.66
CA ASN A 81 7.58 5.74 10.87
C ASN A 81 6.99 6.14 9.51
N TYR A 82 6.65 7.40 9.35
CA TYR A 82 6.15 7.99 8.11
C TYR A 82 7.27 8.28 7.10
N ASN A 83 8.56 8.17 7.51
CA ASN A 83 9.72 8.41 6.64
C ASN A 83 10.26 7.13 6.02
N ARG A 84 9.43 6.10 5.84
CA ARG A 84 9.80 4.88 5.12
C ARG A 84 10.01 5.19 3.64
N LYS A 85 11.18 4.81 3.14
CA LYS A 85 11.63 5.19 1.79
C LYS A 85 10.70 4.70 0.69
N ASN A 86 10.37 3.40 0.74
CA ASN A 86 9.61 2.76 -0.33
C ASN A 86 8.10 3.09 -0.20
N TRP A 87 7.60 3.25 1.01
CA TRP A 87 6.24 3.73 1.26
C TRP A 87 6.03 5.14 0.72
N ASN A 88 6.96 6.08 0.98
CA ASN A 88 6.89 7.44 0.42
C ASN A 88 6.96 7.41 -1.11
N LYS A 89 7.87 6.61 -1.70
CA LYS A 89 7.91 6.40 -3.17
C LYS A 89 6.54 5.96 -3.71
N LEU A 90 5.88 5.01 -3.03
CA LEU A 90 4.57 4.52 -3.45
C LEU A 90 3.49 5.60 -3.36
N ILE A 91 3.50 6.43 -2.29
CA ILE A 91 2.58 7.56 -2.14
C ILE A 91 2.82 8.61 -3.24
N ASP A 92 4.08 8.96 -3.54
CA ASP A 92 4.42 9.90 -4.60
C ASP A 92 3.93 9.39 -5.96
N MET A 93 4.16 8.12 -6.26
CA MET A 93 3.65 7.47 -7.48
C MET A 93 2.12 7.49 -7.56
N ALA A 94 1.43 7.33 -6.41
CA ALA A 94 -0.01 7.42 -6.34
C ALA A 94 -0.52 8.84 -6.66
N VAL A 95 0.14 9.87 -6.14
CA VAL A 95 -0.17 11.28 -6.45
C VAL A 95 0.08 11.59 -7.94
N GLU A 96 1.12 11.01 -8.52
CA GLU A 96 1.45 11.12 -9.96
C GLU A 96 0.54 10.29 -10.87
N ARG A 97 -0.47 9.62 -10.32
CA ARG A 97 -1.40 8.73 -11.04
C ARG A 97 -0.70 7.59 -11.79
N LYS A 98 0.38 7.07 -11.20
CA LYS A 98 1.13 5.91 -11.71
C LYS A 98 0.71 4.60 -11.02
N VAL A 99 -0.26 4.66 -10.12
CA VAL A 99 -0.78 3.53 -9.34
C VAL A 99 -2.29 3.61 -9.38
N ASP A 100 -2.96 2.50 -9.65
CA ASP A 100 -4.42 2.39 -9.62
C ASP A 100 -4.89 1.60 -8.40
N LYS A 101 -4.14 0.55 -8.02
CA LYS A 101 -4.47 -0.30 -6.88
C LYS A 101 -3.25 -0.61 -6.01
N ILE A 102 -3.45 -0.60 -4.70
CA ILE A 102 -2.46 -1.04 -3.71
C ILE A 102 -3.06 -2.18 -2.90
N ILE A 103 -2.42 -3.35 -2.92
CA ILE A 103 -2.85 -4.53 -2.16
C ILE A 103 -1.98 -4.66 -0.92
N ILE A 104 -2.62 -4.80 0.25
CA ILE A 104 -1.97 -4.95 1.55
C ILE A 104 -2.59 -6.08 2.35
N ALA A 105 -1.81 -6.73 3.20
CA ALA A 105 -2.30 -7.84 4.03
C ALA A 105 -3.23 -7.36 5.15
N HIS A 106 -2.89 -6.24 5.80
CA HIS A 106 -3.66 -5.63 6.88
C HIS A 106 -3.41 -4.12 6.92
N LYS A 107 -4.36 -3.34 7.47
CA LYS A 107 -4.25 -1.88 7.57
C LYS A 107 -2.98 -1.42 8.27
N ASP A 108 -2.59 -2.08 9.37
CA ASP A 108 -1.35 -1.76 10.10
C ASP A 108 -0.08 -2.00 9.30
N ARG A 109 -0.10 -2.81 8.24
CA ARG A 109 1.06 -2.99 7.35
C ARG A 109 1.28 -1.76 6.50
N PHE A 110 0.22 -1.04 6.18
CA PHE A 110 0.32 0.22 5.46
C PHE A 110 0.75 1.36 6.39
N ILE A 111 -0.01 1.56 7.48
CA ILE A 111 0.25 2.60 8.47
C ILE A 111 -0.44 2.25 9.79
N ARG A 112 0.17 2.61 10.93
CA ARG A 112 -0.37 2.29 12.26
C ARG A 112 -1.54 3.20 12.64
N PHE A 113 -1.45 4.49 12.38
CA PHE A 113 -2.50 5.46 12.67
C PHE A 113 -2.86 6.28 11.43
N GLY A 114 -4.13 6.68 11.36
CA GLY A 114 -4.62 7.52 10.29
C GLY A 114 -4.90 6.80 8.97
N TYR A 115 -5.07 5.47 9.00
CA TYR A 115 -5.35 4.67 7.80
C TYR A 115 -6.53 5.25 7.01
N GLU A 116 -7.65 5.59 7.66
CA GLU A 116 -8.86 6.11 7.03
C GLU A 116 -8.61 7.47 6.35
N TRP A 117 -7.66 8.25 6.86
CA TRP A 117 -7.25 9.50 6.22
C TRP A 117 -6.47 9.21 4.92
N PHE A 118 -5.50 8.28 4.97
CA PHE A 118 -4.73 7.88 3.80
C PHE A 118 -5.59 7.20 2.75
N GLU A 119 -6.51 6.34 3.15
CA GLU A 119 -7.45 5.69 2.24
C GLU A 119 -8.28 6.73 1.48
N ARG A 120 -8.84 7.72 2.18
CA ARG A 120 -9.57 8.84 1.55
C ARG A 120 -8.69 9.70 0.65
N PHE A 121 -7.45 9.96 1.07
CA PHE A 121 -6.48 10.71 0.28
C PHE A 121 -6.14 9.99 -1.02
N LEU A 122 -5.84 8.70 -0.97
CA LEU A 122 -5.52 7.88 -2.12
C LEU A 122 -6.72 7.72 -3.05
N ASN A 123 -7.91 7.48 -2.51
CA ASN A 123 -9.14 7.42 -3.31
C ASN A 123 -9.41 8.72 -4.08
N LYS A 124 -9.13 9.89 -3.49
CA LYS A 124 -9.22 11.18 -4.20
C LYS A 124 -8.23 11.31 -5.36
N ASN A 125 -7.09 10.62 -5.28
CA ASN A 125 -6.10 10.56 -6.34
C ASN A 125 -6.35 9.41 -7.34
N GLY A 126 -7.48 8.69 -7.21
CA GLY A 126 -7.86 7.60 -8.11
C GLY A 126 -7.24 6.24 -7.73
N VAL A 127 -6.62 6.12 -6.56
CA VAL A 127 -5.98 4.88 -6.10
C VAL A 127 -6.85 4.15 -5.11
N GLN A 128 -7.15 2.88 -5.38
CA GLN A 128 -7.88 1.99 -4.49
C GLN A 128 -6.93 1.18 -3.60
N ILE A 129 -7.16 1.16 -2.28
CA ILE A 129 -6.46 0.24 -1.38
C ILE A 129 -7.32 -1.02 -1.19
N ILE A 130 -6.72 -2.19 -1.41
CA ILE A 130 -7.33 -3.50 -1.18
C ILE A 130 -6.68 -4.12 0.05
N VAL A 131 -7.46 -4.29 1.12
CA VAL A 131 -7.01 -4.94 2.36
C VAL A 131 -7.50 -6.38 2.35
N VAL A 132 -6.57 -7.34 2.37
CA VAL A 132 -6.91 -8.77 2.28
C VAL A 132 -7.32 -9.36 3.62
N ASN A 133 -7.08 -8.66 4.74
CA ASN A 133 -7.44 -9.06 6.11
C ASN A 133 -6.96 -10.47 6.51
N ASN A 134 -5.66 -10.70 6.42
CA ASN A 134 -5.09 -11.92 6.97
C ASN A 134 -4.73 -11.72 8.45
N GLU A 135 -5.60 -12.15 9.36
CA GLU A 135 -5.40 -12.02 10.81
C GLU A 135 -4.12 -12.71 11.32
N LYS A 136 -3.68 -13.78 10.66
CA LYS A 136 -2.44 -14.49 11.02
C LYS A 136 -1.18 -13.65 10.79
N LEU A 137 -1.29 -12.57 10.00
CA LEU A 137 -0.20 -11.65 9.68
C LEU A 137 -0.32 -10.32 10.44
N SER A 138 -1.24 -10.20 11.40
CA SER A 138 -1.38 -9.02 12.26
C SER A 138 -0.58 -9.24 13.57
N PRO A 139 0.57 -8.60 13.79
CA PRO A 139 1.36 -8.85 14.97
C PRO A 139 0.88 -7.98 16.13
N GLN A 140 0.26 -8.60 17.10
CA GLN A 140 -0.09 -7.96 18.38
C GLN A 140 1.18 -7.46 19.11
N GLU A 141 2.28 -8.18 18.99
CA GLU A 141 3.57 -7.81 19.60
C GLU A 141 4.12 -6.48 19.06
N GLU A 142 3.98 -6.21 17.75
CA GLU A 142 4.38 -4.92 17.18
C GLU A 142 3.56 -3.76 17.76
N LEU A 143 2.26 -3.95 18.00
CA LEU A 143 1.40 -2.93 18.59
C LEU A 143 1.89 -2.56 20.00
N ILE A 144 2.29 -3.55 20.79
CA ILE A 144 2.83 -3.34 22.14
C ILE A 144 4.15 -2.56 22.07
N GLN A 145 5.05 -2.92 21.16
CA GLN A 145 6.33 -2.23 20.99
C GLN A 145 6.13 -0.77 20.52
N ASP A 146 5.21 -0.55 19.60
CA ASP A 146 4.85 0.79 19.14
C ASP A 146 4.28 1.63 20.29
N LEU A 147 3.41 1.06 21.14
CA LEU A 147 2.85 1.72 22.31
C LEU A 147 3.94 2.08 23.33
N ILE A 148 4.86 1.15 23.62
CA ILE A 148 6.02 1.40 24.49
C ILE A 148 6.85 2.56 23.95
N SER A 149 7.11 2.58 22.66
CA SER A 149 7.88 3.66 21.99
C SER A 149 7.19 5.01 22.14
N ILE A 150 5.88 5.09 21.97
CA ILE A 150 5.09 6.31 22.19
C ILE A 150 5.19 6.77 23.65
N ILE A 151 4.95 5.87 24.61
CA ILE A 151 5.03 6.18 26.03
C ILE A 151 6.44 6.69 26.39
N HIS A 152 7.49 6.08 25.84
CA HIS A 152 8.87 6.51 26.07
C HIS A 152 9.11 7.94 25.60
N VAL A 153 8.69 8.27 24.36
CA VAL A 153 8.82 9.64 23.83
C VAL A 153 8.08 10.66 24.69
N PHE A 154 6.84 10.37 25.11
CA PHE A 154 6.09 11.26 26.00
C PHE A 154 6.75 11.39 27.36
N SER A 155 7.25 10.30 27.95
CA SER A 155 7.94 10.31 29.22
C SER A 155 9.19 11.18 29.17
N CYS A 156 10.02 11.02 28.14
CA CYS A 156 11.20 11.84 27.94
C CYS A 156 10.87 13.35 27.84
N ARG A 157 9.80 13.70 27.13
CA ARG A 157 9.33 15.09 27.03
C ARG A 157 8.84 15.65 28.36
N ILE A 158 8.07 14.86 29.13
CA ILE A 158 7.57 15.25 30.45
C ILE A 158 8.73 15.45 31.44
N TYR A 159 9.73 14.58 31.45
CA TYR A 159 10.93 14.73 32.29
C TYR A 159 11.76 15.92 31.87
N GLY A 160 11.92 16.16 30.59
CA GLY A 160 12.60 17.38 30.08
C GLY A 160 11.90 18.66 30.51
N LEU A 161 10.59 18.71 30.45
CA LEU A 161 9.77 19.84 30.89
C LEU A 161 9.87 20.06 32.42
N ARG A 162 9.95 19.00 33.23
CA ARG A 162 10.16 19.10 34.69
C ARG A 162 11.52 19.73 35.02
N LYS A 163 12.57 19.30 34.32
CA LYS A 163 13.91 19.86 34.49
C LYS A 163 13.98 21.34 34.07
N TYR A 164 13.19 21.74 33.08
CA TYR A 164 13.08 23.15 32.67
C TYR A 164 12.29 23.98 33.68
N LYS A 165 11.19 23.44 34.25
CA LYS A 165 10.41 24.11 35.30
C LYS A 165 11.19 24.31 36.59
N SER A 166 12.07 23.38 37.00
CA SER A 166 12.94 23.58 38.16
C SER A 166 13.96 24.68 37.93
N LYS A 167 14.59 24.72 36.73
CA LYS A 167 15.52 25.77 36.34
C LYS A 167 14.89 27.16 36.34
N ILE A 168 13.67 27.31 35.81
CA ILE A 168 12.94 28.60 35.80
C ILE A 168 12.59 29.05 37.23
N LYS A 169 12.30 28.10 38.16
CA LYS A 169 12.03 28.44 39.56
C LYS A 169 13.28 28.83 40.36
N GLU A 170 14.46 28.38 39.91
CA GLU A 170 15.76 28.69 40.55
C GLU A 170 16.36 29.97 39.98
N ASP A 171 15.84 30.46 38.88
CA ASP A 171 16.33 31.68 38.23
C ASP A 171 15.72 32.93 38.85
N LYS A 172 16.48 33.61 39.73
CA LYS A 172 16.05 34.77 40.47
C LYS A 172 15.88 36.05 39.64
N GLU A 173 16.26 36.03 38.35
CA GLU A 173 16.12 37.17 37.45
C GLU A 173 14.75 37.18 36.71
N LEU A 174 13.95 36.14 36.88
CA LEU A 174 12.63 35.98 36.23
C LEU A 174 11.45 36.08 37.19
N CYS A 175 11.68 36.51 38.46
CA CYS A 175 10.63 36.80 39.46
C CYS A 175 10.52 38.30 39.73
#